data_320174e9f9d4b2eb2a73383336d7f1ec
#
_entry.id   320174e9f9d4b2eb2a73383336d7f1ec
#
_cell.length_a   1.000
_cell.length_b   1.000
_cell.length_c   1.000
_cell.angle_alpha   90.00
_cell.angle_beta   90.00
_cell.angle_gamma   90.00
#
_symmetry.space_group_name_H-M   'P 1'
#
loop_
_entity.id
_entity.type
_entity.pdbx_description
1 polymer ?
#
loop_
_entity_poly.entity_id
_entity_poly.type
_entity_poly.pdbx_seq_one_letter_code
_entity_poly.pdbx_strand_id
1 'polypeptide(L)'
;CSSDLFLKAEHPGFEETTYLLLFGELPTKVQLDEFRAMIAERRTLPPNFVRDVIMKAPSSDMMNNISRYILSMYTYDDKADDISIPNVLRQCLNLISQFPMFMVYAYHAYNYRRGEDLYIYAPHPELSAAENILMMLREDRKYTALEAEILDMALVLHMDHGGGNNSTFTTHVVTSSGTDTYSTITAAMASLKGPKHGGANVKVTQMFEDM
;
A
#
# COMPACT_ATOMS: atom_id res chain seq x y z
N CYS A 1 -4.27 -0.19 20.74
CA CYS A 1 -4.21 -1.26 19.72
C CYS A 1 -5.20 -0.92 18.60
N SER A 2 -4.85 -1.17 17.32
CA SER A 2 -5.76 -0.87 16.20
C SER A 2 -7.12 -1.57 16.34
N SER A 3 -7.15 -2.76 16.95
CA SER A 3 -8.40 -3.47 17.26
C SER A 3 -9.31 -2.75 18.26
N ASP A 4 -8.77 -1.88 19.13
CA ASP A 4 -9.58 -1.11 20.07
C ASP A 4 -10.35 0.04 19.37
N LEU A 5 -9.89 0.46 18.19
CA LEU A 5 -10.55 1.46 17.36
C LEU A 5 -11.87 0.90 16.79
N PHE A 6 -11.89 -0.36 16.36
CA PHE A 6 -13.11 -1.02 15.86
C PHE A 6 -14.20 -1.14 16.89
N LEU A 7 -13.85 -1.19 18.18
CA LEU A 7 -14.83 -1.29 19.28
C LEU A 7 -15.39 0.07 19.72
N LYS A 8 -14.77 1.18 19.30
CA LYS A 8 -15.09 2.53 19.79
C LYS A 8 -15.58 3.51 18.73
N ALA A 9 -15.29 3.28 17.47
CA ALA A 9 -15.70 4.14 16.37
C ALA A 9 -16.80 3.47 15.55
N GLU A 10 -17.79 4.25 15.12
CA GLU A 10 -18.86 3.73 14.26
C GLU A 10 -18.33 3.22 12.91
N HIS A 11 -17.16 3.68 12.44
CA HIS A 11 -16.49 3.23 11.21
C HIS A 11 -14.98 3.55 11.24
N PRO A 12 -14.16 2.78 11.98
CA PRO A 12 -12.72 2.93 11.88
C PRO A 12 -12.26 2.45 10.48
N GLY A 13 -11.61 3.34 9.73
CA GLY A 13 -11.15 3.07 8.39
C GLY A 13 -9.64 3.10 8.28
N PHE A 14 -9.12 2.62 7.14
CA PHE A 14 -7.70 2.63 6.80
C PHE A 14 -7.10 4.04 6.87
N GLU A 15 -7.79 5.05 6.34
CA GLU A 15 -7.29 6.43 6.33
C GLU A 15 -7.22 7.02 7.74
N GLU A 16 -8.21 6.75 8.58
CA GLU A 16 -8.22 7.22 9.98
C GLU A 16 -7.08 6.58 10.80
N THR A 17 -6.86 5.29 10.61
CA THR A 17 -5.75 4.58 11.26
C THR A 17 -4.40 5.05 10.73
N THR A 18 -4.29 5.33 9.42
CA THR A 18 -3.09 5.93 8.83
C THR A 18 -2.77 7.28 9.46
N TYR A 19 -3.79 8.13 9.63
CA TYR A 19 -3.62 9.41 10.32
C TYR A 19 -3.12 9.22 11.75
N LEU A 20 -3.76 8.34 12.51
CA LEU A 20 -3.36 8.04 13.89
C LEU A 20 -1.88 7.59 13.98
N LEU A 21 -1.46 6.68 13.12
CA LEU A 21 -0.08 6.16 13.13
C LEU A 21 0.96 7.21 12.72
N LEU A 22 0.60 8.16 11.86
CA LEU A 22 1.51 9.22 11.42
C LEU A 22 1.58 10.39 12.41
N PHE A 23 0.46 10.77 13.03
CA PHE A 23 0.37 11.99 13.84
C PHE A 23 0.20 11.73 15.34
N GLY A 24 -0.05 10.48 15.74
CA GLY A 24 -0.12 10.08 17.16
C GLY A 24 -1.45 10.34 17.84
N GLU A 25 -2.44 10.90 17.14
CA GLU A 25 -3.78 11.19 17.65
C GLU A 25 -4.85 10.90 16.59
N LEU A 26 -6.08 10.61 17.05
CA LEU A 26 -7.21 10.43 16.16
C LEU A 26 -7.61 11.75 15.50
N PRO A 27 -7.92 11.76 14.20
CA PRO A 27 -8.36 12.97 13.53
C PRO A 27 -9.78 13.38 13.98
N THR A 28 -10.01 14.67 14.01
CA THR A 28 -11.38 15.20 13.97
C THR A 28 -11.99 14.91 12.59
N LYS A 29 -13.32 15.04 12.46
CA LYS A 29 -13.97 14.83 11.16
C LYS A 29 -13.39 15.72 10.06
N VAL A 30 -13.12 16.98 10.36
CA VAL A 30 -12.54 17.94 9.39
C VAL A 30 -11.14 17.48 8.97
N GLN A 31 -10.29 17.12 9.93
CA GLN A 31 -8.94 16.62 9.65
C GLN A 31 -8.95 15.33 8.83
N LEU A 32 -9.90 14.43 9.11
CA LEU A 32 -10.04 13.19 8.35
C LEU A 32 -10.48 13.47 6.90
N ASP A 33 -11.43 14.37 6.69
CA ASP A 33 -11.89 14.75 5.35
C ASP A 33 -10.76 15.42 4.55
N GLU A 34 -10.00 16.33 5.16
CA GLU A 34 -8.80 16.94 4.55
C GLU A 34 -7.71 15.90 4.24
N PHE A 35 -7.47 14.97 5.16
CA PHE A 35 -6.50 13.90 4.96
C PHE A 35 -6.89 12.96 3.82
N ARG A 36 -8.16 12.57 3.74
CA ARG A 36 -8.69 11.76 2.63
C ARG A 36 -8.52 12.46 1.27
N ALA A 37 -8.86 13.75 1.21
CA ALA A 37 -8.65 14.55 0.00
C ALA A 37 -7.16 14.58 -0.40
N MET A 38 -6.28 14.82 0.56
CA MET A 38 -4.83 14.83 0.34
C MET A 38 -4.28 13.48 -0.17
N ILE A 39 -4.75 12.35 0.39
CA ILE A 39 -4.39 10.99 -0.07
C ILE A 39 -4.94 10.75 -1.48
N ALA A 40 -6.17 11.17 -1.77
CA ALA A 40 -6.80 11.01 -3.08
C ALA A 40 -6.03 11.75 -4.19
N GLU A 41 -5.59 12.98 -3.94
CA GLU A 41 -4.76 13.76 -4.89
C GLU A 41 -3.43 13.06 -5.24
N ARG A 42 -2.89 12.27 -4.31
CA ARG A 42 -1.63 11.52 -4.48
C ARG A 42 -1.78 10.16 -5.14
N ARG A 43 -3.00 9.72 -5.42
CA ARG A 43 -3.29 8.47 -6.13
C ARG A 43 -2.98 8.59 -7.63
N THR A 44 -1.77 9.01 -7.96
CA THR A 44 -1.29 9.18 -9.33
C THR A 44 0.09 8.55 -9.47
N LEU A 45 0.39 8.05 -10.67
CA LEU A 45 1.72 7.54 -11.02
C LEU A 45 2.39 8.50 -12.02
N PRO A 46 3.73 8.53 -12.06
CA PRO A 46 4.46 9.33 -13.04
C PRO A 46 4.02 9.00 -14.49
N PRO A 47 4.14 9.95 -15.43
CA PRO A 47 3.83 9.71 -16.82
C PRO A 47 4.55 8.47 -17.36
N ASN A 48 3.83 7.62 -18.07
CA ASN A 48 4.33 6.37 -18.67
C ASN A 48 4.82 5.29 -17.67
N PHE A 49 4.74 5.50 -16.36
CA PHE A 49 5.22 4.54 -15.37
C PHE A 49 4.58 3.14 -15.55
N VAL A 50 3.29 3.09 -15.81
CA VAL A 50 2.59 1.82 -16.07
C VAL A 50 3.21 1.10 -17.26
N ARG A 51 3.42 1.79 -18.38
CA ARG A 51 3.99 1.21 -19.61
C ARG A 51 5.44 0.78 -19.43
N ASP A 52 6.27 1.66 -18.85
CA ASP A 52 7.73 1.52 -18.87
C ASP A 52 8.29 0.73 -17.69
N VAL A 53 7.55 0.68 -16.58
CA VAL A 53 7.99 -0.02 -15.37
C VAL A 53 7.10 -1.24 -15.08
N ILE A 54 5.77 -1.06 -14.98
CA ILE A 54 4.86 -2.12 -14.56
C ILE A 54 4.70 -3.18 -15.64
N MET A 55 4.38 -2.77 -16.87
CA MET A 55 4.10 -3.69 -17.97
C MET A 55 5.34 -4.34 -18.59
N LYS A 56 6.53 -3.76 -18.40
CA LYS A 56 7.72 -4.17 -19.12
C LYS A 56 8.25 -5.54 -18.69
N ALA A 57 8.20 -5.87 -17.41
CA ALA A 57 8.74 -7.13 -16.88
C ALA A 57 7.94 -7.63 -15.66
N PRO A 58 6.65 -7.97 -15.83
CA PRO A 58 5.86 -8.50 -14.71
C PRO A 58 6.37 -9.90 -14.33
N SER A 59 6.57 -10.10 -13.02
CA SER A 59 6.96 -11.36 -12.41
C SER A 59 5.75 -12.03 -11.75
N SER A 60 5.77 -13.35 -11.61
CA SER A 60 4.81 -14.09 -10.77
C SER A 60 4.92 -13.74 -9.29
N ASP A 61 6.06 -13.21 -8.87
CA ASP A 61 6.29 -12.75 -7.51
C ASP A 61 5.84 -11.28 -7.37
N MET A 62 4.62 -11.09 -6.81
CA MET A 62 4.04 -9.76 -6.63
C MET A 62 4.86 -8.87 -5.70
N MET A 63 5.46 -9.43 -4.65
CA MET A 63 6.32 -8.69 -3.73
C MET A 63 7.58 -8.15 -4.43
N ASN A 64 8.15 -8.95 -5.34
CA ASN A 64 9.27 -8.51 -6.17
C ASN A 64 8.86 -7.38 -7.13
N ASN A 65 7.68 -7.48 -7.75
CA ASN A 65 7.15 -6.43 -8.61
C ASN A 65 7.02 -5.11 -7.84
N ILE A 66 6.35 -5.13 -6.70
CA ILE A 66 6.13 -3.95 -5.87
C ILE A 66 7.44 -3.34 -5.40
N SER A 67 8.41 -4.16 -4.95
CA SER A 67 9.74 -3.69 -4.53
C SER A 67 10.45 -2.92 -5.65
N ARG A 68 10.39 -3.43 -6.89
CA ARG A 68 10.96 -2.74 -8.06
C ARG A 68 10.24 -1.43 -8.38
N TYR A 69 8.90 -1.40 -8.21
CA TYR A 69 8.13 -0.19 -8.46
C TYR A 69 8.46 0.91 -7.44
N ILE A 70 8.56 0.55 -6.16
CA ILE A 70 8.96 1.48 -5.10
C ILE A 70 10.35 2.05 -5.39
N LEU A 71 11.32 1.19 -5.69
CA LEU A 71 12.69 1.65 -5.97
C LEU A 71 12.74 2.51 -7.24
N SER A 72 11.92 2.20 -8.25
CA SER A 72 11.85 3.00 -9.49
C SER A 72 11.28 4.39 -9.25
N MET A 73 10.44 4.60 -8.21
CA MET A 73 9.90 5.92 -7.87
C MET A 73 10.98 6.92 -7.48
N TYR A 74 12.12 6.45 -6.98
CA TYR A 74 13.30 7.29 -6.73
C TYR A 74 13.67 8.17 -7.93
N THR A 75 13.64 7.59 -9.13
CA THR A 75 14.04 8.30 -10.37
C THR A 75 13.09 9.44 -10.76
N TYR A 76 11.86 9.41 -10.25
CA TYR A 76 10.81 10.39 -10.55
C TYR A 76 10.65 11.45 -9.44
N ASP A 77 11.48 11.42 -8.40
CA ASP A 77 11.44 12.37 -7.30
C ASP A 77 12.71 13.21 -7.27
N ASP A 78 12.63 14.47 -7.67
CA ASP A 78 13.77 15.43 -7.69
C ASP A 78 14.37 15.66 -6.28
N LYS A 79 13.66 15.27 -5.22
CA LYS A 79 14.09 15.35 -3.82
C LYS A 79 14.23 13.98 -3.16
N ALA A 80 14.59 12.95 -3.96
CA ALA A 80 14.68 11.59 -3.45
C ALA A 80 15.64 11.47 -2.26
N ASP A 81 16.78 12.15 -2.31
CA ASP A 81 17.84 12.10 -1.27
C ASP A 81 17.66 13.11 -0.13
N ASP A 82 16.61 13.92 -0.15
CA ASP A 82 16.31 14.84 0.96
C ASP A 82 15.64 14.06 2.10
N ILE A 83 16.41 13.76 3.14
CA ILE A 83 15.99 13.01 4.32
C ILE A 83 15.39 13.88 5.44
N SER A 84 15.06 15.14 5.14
CA SER A 84 14.32 15.98 6.08
C SER A 84 12.96 15.38 6.43
N ILE A 85 12.51 15.50 7.68
CA ILE A 85 11.24 14.94 8.14
C ILE A 85 10.06 15.34 7.25
N PRO A 86 9.89 16.62 6.84
CA PRO A 86 8.79 16.98 5.95
C PRO A 86 8.84 16.30 4.59
N ASN A 87 10.05 16.11 4.03
CA ASN A 87 10.18 15.43 2.73
C ASN A 87 9.96 13.93 2.85
N VAL A 88 10.49 13.29 3.88
CA VAL A 88 10.24 11.85 4.16
C VAL A 88 8.74 11.61 4.36
N LEU A 89 8.04 12.47 5.11
CA LEU A 89 6.58 12.38 5.27
C LEU A 89 5.86 12.50 3.92
N ARG A 90 6.25 13.46 3.08
CA ARG A 90 5.71 13.62 1.71
C ARG A 90 5.90 12.33 0.89
N GLN A 91 7.08 11.75 0.92
CA GLN A 91 7.39 10.50 0.20
C GLN A 91 6.58 9.33 0.73
N CYS A 92 6.46 9.19 2.05
CA CYS A 92 5.63 8.15 2.67
C CYS A 92 4.15 8.29 2.28
N LEU A 93 3.59 9.50 2.32
CA LEU A 93 2.21 9.75 1.91
C LEU A 93 1.97 9.43 0.43
N ASN A 94 2.93 9.75 -0.45
CA ASN A 94 2.86 9.36 -1.84
C ASN A 94 2.85 7.83 -2.00
N LEU A 95 3.76 7.12 -1.34
CA LEU A 95 3.82 5.66 -1.39
C LEU A 95 2.54 5.02 -0.85
N ILE A 96 2.02 5.45 0.31
CA ILE A 96 0.76 4.96 0.89
C ILE A 96 -0.38 5.11 -0.12
N SER A 97 -0.46 6.25 -0.80
CA SER A 97 -1.49 6.53 -1.81
C SER A 97 -1.34 5.70 -3.09
N GLN A 98 -0.12 5.33 -3.46
CA GLN A 98 0.21 4.64 -4.71
C GLN A 98 0.24 3.10 -4.56
N PHE A 99 0.40 2.58 -3.35
CA PHE A 99 0.47 1.13 -3.11
C PHE A 99 -0.71 0.35 -3.67
N PRO A 100 -1.97 0.78 -3.55
CA PRO A 100 -3.11 0.10 -4.18
C PRO A 100 -2.92 -0.09 -5.69
N MET A 101 -2.42 0.93 -6.38
CA MET A 101 -2.14 0.85 -7.82
C MET A 101 -0.98 -0.11 -8.11
N PHE A 102 0.10 -0.09 -7.32
CA PHE A 102 1.22 -1.02 -7.50
C PHE A 102 0.77 -2.48 -7.38
N MET A 103 -0.03 -2.80 -6.36
CA MET A 103 -0.54 -4.16 -6.15
C MET A 103 -1.44 -4.60 -7.29
N VAL A 104 -2.46 -3.83 -7.62
CA VAL A 104 -3.46 -4.20 -8.61
C VAL A 104 -2.88 -4.23 -10.02
N TYR A 105 -2.09 -3.22 -10.39
CA TYR A 105 -1.49 -3.18 -11.73
C TYR A 105 -0.41 -4.25 -11.93
N ALA A 106 0.33 -4.62 -10.86
CA ALA A 106 1.25 -5.76 -10.92
C ALA A 106 0.50 -7.06 -11.23
N TYR A 107 -0.64 -7.28 -10.58
CA TYR A 107 -1.49 -8.45 -10.80
C TYR A 107 -2.03 -8.49 -12.24
N HIS A 108 -2.61 -7.40 -12.73
CA HIS A 108 -3.14 -7.33 -14.09
C HIS A 108 -2.03 -7.45 -15.15
N ALA A 109 -0.88 -6.82 -14.95
CA ALA A 109 0.26 -6.94 -15.86
C ALA A 109 0.79 -8.38 -15.95
N TYR A 110 0.83 -9.10 -14.82
CA TYR A 110 1.21 -10.51 -14.79
C TYR A 110 0.20 -11.40 -15.52
N ASN A 111 -1.09 -11.21 -15.27
CA ASN A 111 -2.16 -11.98 -15.92
C ASN A 111 -2.21 -11.71 -17.43
N TYR A 112 -2.08 -10.45 -17.84
CA TYR A 112 -1.97 -10.07 -19.26
C TYR A 112 -0.82 -10.78 -19.98
N ARG A 113 0.34 -10.89 -19.33
CA ARG A 113 1.48 -11.64 -19.87
C ARG A 113 1.17 -13.14 -20.06
N ARG A 114 0.23 -13.68 -19.34
CA ARG A 114 -0.24 -15.07 -19.44
C ARG A 114 -1.35 -15.27 -20.46
N GLY A 115 -1.79 -14.20 -21.13
CA GLY A 115 -2.81 -14.23 -22.18
C GLY A 115 -4.23 -13.87 -21.69
N GLU A 116 -4.36 -13.35 -20.48
CA GLU A 116 -5.61 -12.77 -20.00
C GLU A 116 -5.78 -11.32 -20.49
N ASP A 117 -6.98 -10.77 -20.35
CA ASP A 117 -7.25 -9.39 -20.72
C ASP A 117 -6.57 -8.39 -19.77
N LEU A 118 -6.22 -7.21 -20.28
CA LEU A 118 -5.56 -6.16 -19.51
C LEU A 118 -6.58 -5.15 -18.99
N TYR A 119 -6.64 -5.02 -17.67
CA TYR A 119 -7.45 -4.01 -16.99
C TYR A 119 -6.55 -3.05 -16.23
N ILE A 120 -6.54 -1.78 -16.62
CA ILE A 120 -5.82 -0.70 -15.92
C ILE A 120 -6.83 0.42 -15.66
N TYR A 121 -7.49 0.35 -14.51
CA TYR A 121 -8.46 1.35 -14.08
C TYR A 121 -7.78 2.39 -13.17
N ALA A 122 -8.02 3.66 -13.45
CA ALA A 122 -7.57 4.72 -12.56
C ALA A 122 -8.35 4.69 -11.24
N PRO A 123 -7.70 4.99 -10.10
CA PRO A 123 -8.41 5.12 -8.84
C PRO A 123 -9.40 6.28 -8.87
N HIS A 124 -10.50 6.13 -8.14
CA HIS A 124 -11.52 7.17 -8.00
C HIS A 124 -11.26 8.00 -6.73
N PRO A 125 -11.27 9.34 -6.81
CA PRO A 125 -10.92 10.19 -5.68
C PRO A 125 -11.89 10.07 -4.49
N GLU A 126 -13.18 9.82 -4.76
CA GLU A 126 -14.23 9.72 -3.74
C GLU A 126 -14.24 8.38 -3.00
N LEU A 127 -13.53 7.36 -3.50
CA LEU A 127 -13.50 6.03 -2.90
C LEU A 127 -12.38 5.91 -1.87
N SER A 128 -12.61 5.10 -0.81
CA SER A 128 -11.58 4.71 0.15
C SER A 128 -10.46 3.88 -0.51
N ALA A 129 -9.40 3.58 0.23
CA ALA A 129 -8.34 2.70 -0.24
C ALA A 129 -8.86 1.29 -0.56
N ALA A 130 -9.68 0.72 0.33
CA ALA A 130 -10.27 -0.61 0.15
C ALA A 130 -11.21 -0.66 -1.08
N GLU A 131 -12.08 0.32 -1.21
CA GLU A 131 -12.99 0.42 -2.36
C GLU A 131 -12.22 0.56 -3.68
N ASN A 132 -11.18 1.40 -3.72
CA ASN A 132 -10.33 1.54 -4.90
C ASN A 132 -9.61 0.24 -5.27
N ILE A 133 -9.09 -0.51 -4.28
CA ILE A 133 -8.48 -1.82 -4.54
C ILE A 133 -9.49 -2.76 -5.21
N LEU A 134 -10.70 -2.89 -4.65
CA LEU A 134 -11.74 -3.78 -5.19
C LEU A 134 -12.20 -3.33 -6.59
N MET A 135 -12.46 -2.04 -6.75
CA MET A 135 -12.89 -1.46 -8.03
C MET A 135 -11.84 -1.64 -9.12
N MET A 136 -10.55 -1.40 -8.82
CA MET A 136 -9.48 -1.56 -9.79
C MET A 136 -9.15 -3.03 -10.10
N LEU A 137 -9.35 -3.94 -9.12
CA LEU A 137 -9.02 -5.35 -9.25
C LEU A 137 -10.00 -6.10 -10.15
N ARG A 138 -11.28 -5.72 -10.16
CA ARG A 138 -12.34 -6.45 -10.87
C ARG A 138 -12.60 -5.90 -12.26
N GLU A 139 -12.77 -6.80 -13.21
CA GLU A 139 -13.09 -6.47 -14.60
C GLU A 139 -14.33 -5.59 -14.72
N ASP A 140 -15.41 -5.96 -14.01
CA ASP A 140 -16.68 -5.23 -14.01
C ASP A 140 -16.71 -4.03 -13.04
N ARG A 141 -15.63 -3.80 -12.30
CA ARG A 141 -15.45 -2.74 -11.29
C ARG A 141 -16.49 -2.76 -10.15
N LYS A 142 -17.20 -3.87 -9.97
CA LYS A 142 -18.26 -3.98 -8.96
C LYS A 142 -17.75 -4.63 -7.69
N TYR A 143 -18.25 -4.14 -6.58
CA TYR A 143 -18.05 -4.70 -5.25
C TYR A 143 -19.27 -4.37 -4.38
N THR A 144 -19.46 -5.11 -3.31
CA THR A 144 -20.49 -4.84 -2.31
C THR A 144 -19.92 -4.01 -1.16
N ALA A 145 -20.79 -3.32 -0.44
CA ALA A 145 -20.38 -2.57 0.76
C ALA A 145 -19.70 -3.48 1.80
N LEU A 146 -20.20 -4.70 1.97
CA LEU A 146 -19.63 -5.68 2.89
C LEU A 146 -18.20 -6.08 2.49
N GLU A 147 -17.93 -6.29 1.21
CA GLU A 147 -16.58 -6.61 0.74
C GLU A 147 -15.59 -5.46 0.99
N ALA A 148 -16.04 -4.22 0.78
CA ALA A 148 -15.23 -3.04 1.06
C ALA A 148 -14.93 -2.91 2.56
N GLU A 149 -15.94 -3.12 3.42
CA GLU A 149 -15.79 -3.09 4.88
C GLU A 149 -14.83 -4.19 5.38
N ILE A 150 -14.97 -5.41 4.90
CA ILE A 150 -14.07 -6.54 5.26
C ILE A 150 -12.64 -6.24 4.82
N LEU A 151 -12.43 -5.73 3.61
CA LEU A 151 -11.09 -5.39 3.14
C LEU A 151 -10.48 -4.24 3.94
N ASP A 152 -11.26 -3.20 4.22
CA ASP A 152 -10.81 -2.06 5.03
C ASP A 152 -10.39 -2.52 6.43
N MET A 153 -11.20 -3.35 7.07
CA MET A 153 -10.89 -3.99 8.35
C MET A 153 -9.60 -4.82 8.28
N ALA A 154 -9.43 -5.62 7.23
CA ALA A 154 -8.21 -6.41 7.03
C ALA A 154 -6.98 -5.51 6.89
N LEU A 155 -7.08 -4.43 6.14
CA LEU A 155 -6.00 -3.44 6.02
C LEU A 155 -5.63 -2.85 7.38
N VAL A 156 -6.61 -2.40 8.17
CA VAL A 156 -6.37 -1.83 9.52
C VAL A 156 -5.68 -2.84 10.44
N LEU A 157 -6.12 -4.09 10.45
CA LEU A 157 -5.51 -5.15 11.27
C LEU A 157 -4.04 -5.45 10.91
N HIS A 158 -3.65 -5.14 9.68
CA HIS A 158 -2.27 -5.36 9.20
C HIS A 158 -1.36 -4.11 9.31
N MET A 159 -1.88 -2.96 9.75
CA MET A 159 -1.10 -1.71 9.78
C MET A 159 -0.11 -1.64 10.93
N ASP A 160 -0.40 -2.27 12.06
CA ASP A 160 0.44 -2.22 13.25
C ASP A 160 0.69 -3.61 13.83
N HIS A 161 1.93 -4.06 13.74
CA HIS A 161 2.45 -5.28 14.36
C HIS A 161 3.35 -4.99 15.58
N GLY A 162 3.46 -3.73 15.98
CA GLY A 162 4.46 -3.28 16.95
C GLY A 162 5.89 -3.27 16.39
N GLY A 163 6.83 -2.71 17.15
CA GLY A 163 8.21 -2.50 16.71
C GLY A 163 9.05 -3.78 16.51
N GLY A 164 8.53 -4.94 16.89
CA GLY A 164 9.29 -6.20 16.91
C GLY A 164 9.28 -7.01 15.61
N ASN A 165 8.56 -6.58 14.57
CA ASN A 165 8.58 -7.31 13.31
C ASN A 165 9.84 -7.03 12.48
N ASN A 166 10.19 -7.99 11.62
CA ASN A 166 11.45 -7.96 10.86
C ASN A 166 11.49 -6.80 9.85
N SER A 167 10.37 -6.42 9.24
CA SER A 167 10.32 -5.29 8.30
C SER A 167 10.51 -3.95 9.01
N THR A 168 9.90 -3.76 10.17
CA THR A 168 10.11 -2.56 10.99
C THR A 168 11.56 -2.46 11.44
N PHE A 169 12.16 -3.57 11.91
CA PHE A 169 13.58 -3.62 12.26
C PHE A 169 14.47 -3.25 11.06
N THR A 170 14.21 -3.82 9.89
CA THR A 170 14.93 -3.51 8.65
C THR A 170 14.80 -2.04 8.29
N THR A 171 13.60 -1.46 8.41
CA THR A 171 13.36 -0.04 8.17
C THR A 171 14.24 0.82 9.09
N HIS A 172 14.26 0.54 10.39
CA HIS A 172 15.10 1.28 11.34
C HIS A 172 16.59 1.17 11.00
N VAL A 173 17.09 -0.04 10.72
CA VAL A 173 18.50 -0.27 10.39
C VAL A 173 18.89 0.48 9.13
N VAL A 174 18.11 0.38 8.06
CA VAL A 174 18.42 1.02 6.78
C VAL A 174 18.29 2.54 6.88
N THR A 175 17.25 3.06 7.54
CA THR A 175 17.07 4.50 7.78
C THR A 175 18.25 5.09 8.58
N SER A 176 18.80 4.34 9.54
CA SER A 176 19.93 4.83 10.35
C SER A 176 21.22 5.07 9.55
N SER A 177 21.32 4.55 8.34
CA SER A 177 22.43 4.82 7.43
C SER A 177 22.31 6.18 6.72
N GLY A 178 21.17 6.86 6.83
CA GLY A 178 20.89 8.12 6.16
C GLY A 178 20.57 7.99 4.67
N THR A 179 20.13 6.82 4.22
CA THR A 179 19.68 6.59 2.83
C THR A 179 18.24 7.10 2.61
N ASP A 180 17.83 7.14 1.36
CA ASP A 180 16.53 7.62 0.90
C ASP A 180 15.36 6.71 1.35
N THR A 181 14.14 7.27 1.32
CA THR A 181 12.91 6.58 1.69
C THR A 181 12.60 5.39 0.79
N TYR A 182 12.82 5.50 -0.52
CA TYR A 182 12.49 4.45 -1.48
C TYR A 182 13.36 3.21 -1.28
N SER A 183 14.67 3.38 -1.10
CA SER A 183 15.60 2.30 -0.74
C SER A 183 15.21 1.65 0.59
N THR A 184 14.86 2.44 1.59
CA THR A 184 14.45 1.96 2.92
C THR A 184 13.20 1.09 2.83
N ILE A 185 12.14 1.56 2.18
CA ILE A 185 10.88 0.81 2.03
C ILE A 185 11.07 -0.42 1.14
N THR A 186 11.91 -0.34 0.10
CA THR A 186 12.28 -1.51 -0.72
C THR A 186 12.96 -2.58 0.12
N ALA A 187 13.86 -2.22 1.01
CA ALA A 187 14.52 -3.17 1.92
C ALA A 187 13.52 -3.82 2.89
N ALA A 188 12.57 -3.03 3.44
CA ALA A 188 11.50 -3.55 4.28
C ALA A 188 10.59 -4.53 3.53
N MET A 189 10.25 -4.25 2.27
CA MET A 189 9.49 -5.14 1.39
C MET A 189 10.26 -6.44 1.09
N ALA A 190 11.57 -6.36 0.86
CA ALA A 190 12.43 -7.52 0.69
C ALA A 190 12.46 -8.42 1.94
N SER A 191 12.46 -7.80 3.13
CA SER A 191 12.32 -8.52 4.40
C SER A 191 10.96 -9.21 4.52
N LEU A 192 9.88 -8.51 4.19
CA LEU A 192 8.51 -9.04 4.24
C LEU A 192 8.31 -10.21 3.26
N LYS A 193 8.96 -10.17 2.09
CA LYS A 193 8.89 -11.23 1.08
C LYS A 193 9.39 -12.58 1.60
N GLY A 194 10.28 -12.59 2.58
CA GLY A 194 10.88 -13.81 3.12
C GLY A 194 9.84 -14.76 3.72
N PRO A 195 9.90 -16.09 3.42
CA PRO A 195 8.87 -17.04 3.86
C PRO A 195 8.78 -17.20 5.38
N LYS A 196 9.83 -16.85 6.11
CA LYS A 196 9.84 -16.88 7.59
C LYS A 196 9.15 -15.67 8.22
N HIS A 197 8.90 -14.60 7.45
CA HIS A 197 8.23 -13.38 7.89
C HIS A 197 6.85 -13.25 7.24
N GLY A 198 6.77 -13.05 5.93
CA GLY A 198 5.50 -12.88 5.21
C GLY A 198 4.73 -14.18 4.90
N GLY A 199 5.32 -15.34 5.13
CA GLY A 199 4.69 -16.64 4.84
C GLY A 199 3.47 -16.97 5.72
N ALA A 200 3.23 -16.24 6.81
CA ALA A 200 2.06 -16.45 7.66
C ALA A 200 0.74 -16.21 6.88
N ASN A 201 0.68 -15.17 6.04
CA ASN A 201 -0.51 -14.88 5.23
C ASN A 201 -0.81 -15.96 4.20
N VAL A 202 0.22 -16.57 3.60
CA VAL A 202 0.04 -17.72 2.69
C VAL A 202 -0.60 -18.90 3.42
N LYS A 203 -0.17 -19.19 4.67
CA LYS A 203 -0.76 -20.26 5.48
C LYS A 203 -2.21 -19.96 5.88
N VAL A 204 -2.54 -18.70 6.15
CA VAL A 204 -3.92 -18.29 6.44
C VAL A 204 -4.81 -18.52 5.21
N THR A 205 -4.35 -18.16 4.01
CA THR A 205 -5.09 -18.42 2.76
C THR A 205 -5.32 -19.92 2.56
N GLN A 206 -4.29 -20.76 2.74
CA GLN A 206 -4.42 -22.21 2.68
C GLN A 206 -5.42 -22.76 3.71
N MET A 207 -5.41 -22.24 4.93
CA MET A 207 -6.37 -22.62 5.96
C MET A 207 -7.83 -22.33 5.53
N PHE A 208 -8.09 -21.21 4.85
CA PHE A 208 -9.41 -20.88 4.33
C PHE A 208 -9.83 -21.80 3.17
N GLU A 209 -8.88 -22.26 2.35
CA GLU A 209 -9.15 -23.22 1.27
C GLU A 209 -9.48 -24.62 1.82
N ASP A 210 -8.94 -24.97 2.99
CA ASP A 210 -9.15 -26.26 3.65
C ASP A 210 -10.47 -26.33 4.47
N MET A 211 -11.17 -25.21 4.68
CA MET A 211 -12.44 -25.11 5.43
C MET A 211 -13.67 -25.20 4.52
#